data_f1c83c34c5969212e9851630e51b2a47
#
_entry.id   f1c83c34c5969212e9851630e51b2a47
#
_cell.length_a   1.000
_cell.length_b   1.000
_cell.length_c   1.000
_cell.angle_alpha   90.00
_cell.angle_beta   90.00
_cell.angle_gamma   90.00
#
_symmetry.space_group_name_H-M   'P 1'
#
loop_
_entity.id
_entity.type
_entity.pdbx_description
1 polymer ?
#
loop_
_entity_poly.entity_id
_entity_poly.type
_entity_poly.pdbx_seq_one_letter_code
_entity_poly.pdbx_strand_id
1 'polypeptide(L)' 'MYAIYLTKVCDPEVGVLDTDTLIGTAEDLDGALSAGLEEVGATTPGYIRVLGVDPRVVVDYGSWSQFIRIINLEA' A
#
# COMPACT_ATOMS: atom_id res chain seq x y z
N MET A 1 -14.16 1.52 1.02
CA MET A 1 -13.11 2.56 0.94
C MET A 1 -11.79 2.01 1.46
N TYR A 2 -10.73 2.24 0.75
CA TYR A 2 -9.39 1.80 1.11
C TYR A 2 -8.50 3.00 1.35
N ALA A 3 -7.76 2.98 2.44
CA ALA A 3 -6.77 4.01 2.75
C ALA A 3 -5.39 3.52 2.29
N ILE A 4 -4.62 4.42 1.72
CA ILE A 4 -3.31 4.14 1.12
C ILE A 4 -2.25 4.90 1.90
N TYR A 5 -1.26 4.19 2.42
CA TYR A 5 -0.19 4.76 3.22
C TYR A 5 1.18 4.42 2.65
N LEU A 6 2.13 5.33 2.83
CA LEU A 6 3.55 4.97 2.75
C LEU A 6 3.99 4.47 4.12
N THR A 7 4.65 3.33 4.15
CA THR A 7 5.12 2.70 5.38
C THR A 7 6.56 2.23 5.22
N LYS A 8 7.25 2.11 6.33
CA LYS A 8 8.62 1.57 6.37
C LYS A 8 8.64 0.10 6.79
N VAL A 9 7.48 -0.47 7.10
CA VAL A 9 7.37 -1.84 7.59
C VAL A 9 6.63 -2.69 6.57
N CYS A 10 7.29 -3.70 6.05
CA CYS A 10 6.75 -4.61 5.03
C CYS A 10 6.09 -5.83 5.70
N ASP A 11 5.09 -5.58 6.52
CA ASP A 11 4.37 -6.65 7.22
C ASP A 11 2.86 -6.35 7.17
N PRO A 12 2.08 -7.14 6.41
CA PRO A 12 0.63 -6.91 6.32
C PRO A 12 -0.12 -7.18 7.62
N GLU A 13 0.46 -7.96 8.53
CA GLU A 13 -0.18 -8.22 9.82
C GLU A 13 -0.13 -7.02 10.77
N VAL A 14 0.80 -6.11 10.53
CA VAL A 14 0.91 -4.88 11.32
C VAL A 14 -0.07 -3.86 10.74
N GLY A 15 -0.83 -3.19 11.60
CA GLY A 15 -1.74 -2.13 11.20
C GLY A 15 -1.00 -0.83 10.89
N VAL A 16 -1.76 0.24 10.76
CA VAL A 16 -1.20 1.57 10.49
C VAL A 16 -0.34 2.00 11.68
N LEU A 17 0.85 2.48 11.39
CA LEU A 17 1.83 2.94 12.38
C LEU A 17 1.86 4.47 12.43
N ASP A 18 2.34 5.02 13.55
CA ASP A 18 2.48 6.46 13.71
C ASP A 18 3.42 7.08 12.67
N THR A 19 4.37 6.28 12.18
CA THR A 19 5.32 6.72 11.16
C THR A 19 4.79 6.57 9.74
N ASP A 20 3.62 5.96 9.55
CA ASP A 20 3.01 5.82 8.24
C ASP A 20 2.41 7.15 7.79
N THR A 21 2.47 7.42 6.49
CA THR A 21 1.94 8.64 5.89
C THR A 21 0.78 8.30 4.97
N LEU A 22 -0.39 8.85 5.24
CA LEU A 22 -1.55 8.70 4.35
C LEU A 22 -1.29 9.44 3.05
N ILE A 23 -1.40 8.76 1.92
CA ILE A 23 -1.18 9.36 0.60
C ILE A 23 -2.42 9.36 -0.29
N GLY A 24 -3.49 8.69 0.10
CA GLY A 24 -4.72 8.72 -0.67
C GLY A 24 -5.74 7.70 -0.20
N THR A 25 -6.87 7.68 -0.90
CA THR A 25 -7.94 6.71 -0.68
C THR A 25 -8.47 6.24 -2.03
N ALA A 26 -9.12 5.09 -2.06
CA ALA A 26 -9.76 4.56 -3.25
C ALA A 26 -10.98 3.72 -2.88
N GLU A 27 -11.88 3.53 -3.81
CA GLU A 27 -13.12 2.80 -3.55
C GLU A 27 -12.92 1.29 -3.52
N ASP A 28 -11.97 0.78 -4.30
CA ASP A 28 -11.68 -0.65 -4.36
C ASP A 28 -10.18 -0.92 -4.29
N LEU A 29 -9.83 -2.18 -4.14
CA LEU A 29 -8.44 -2.59 -3.96
C LEU A 29 -7.61 -2.32 -5.21
N ASP A 30 -8.14 -2.62 -6.39
CA ASP A 30 -7.41 -2.39 -7.64
C ASP A 30 -7.11 -0.90 -7.83
N GLY A 31 -8.09 -0.04 -7.53
CA GLY A 31 -7.90 1.40 -7.56
C GLY A 31 -6.86 1.87 -6.56
N ALA A 32 -6.85 1.28 -5.37
CA ALA A 32 -5.88 1.60 -4.34
C ALA A 32 -4.46 1.20 -4.76
N LEU A 33 -4.30 0.00 -5.35
CA LEU A 33 -3.02 -0.45 -5.86
C LEU A 33 -2.49 0.49 -6.95
N SER A 34 -3.33 0.83 -7.92
CA SER A 34 -2.95 1.73 -9.00
C SER A 34 -2.58 3.11 -8.49
N ALA A 35 -3.40 3.68 -7.61
CA ALA A 35 -3.16 5.01 -7.06
C ALA A 35 -1.88 5.05 -6.22
N GLY A 36 -1.64 4.03 -5.42
CA GLY A 36 -0.43 3.95 -4.61
C GLY A 36 0.83 3.85 -5.45
N LEU A 37 0.82 3.00 -6.46
CA LEU A 37 1.96 2.84 -7.36
C LEU A 37 2.24 4.11 -8.16
N GLU A 38 1.21 4.79 -8.61
CA GLU A 38 1.34 6.06 -9.32
C GLU A 38 1.95 7.13 -8.41
N GLU A 39 1.49 7.21 -7.18
CA GLU A 39 1.97 8.21 -6.21
C GLU A 39 3.46 8.06 -5.92
N VAL A 40 3.98 6.83 -5.87
CA VAL A 40 5.41 6.59 -5.63
C VAL A 40 6.23 6.59 -6.93
N GLY A 41 5.59 6.81 -8.07
CA GLY A 41 6.27 6.82 -9.36
C GLY A 41 6.64 5.44 -9.89
N ALA A 42 6.07 4.38 -9.35
CA ALA A 42 6.33 3.00 -9.79
C ALA A 42 5.39 2.61 -10.93
N THR A 43 5.45 3.37 -12.02
CA THR A 43 4.55 3.19 -13.16
C THR A 43 5.08 2.20 -14.19
N THR A 44 6.36 1.87 -14.11
CA THR A 44 6.97 0.90 -15.03
C THR A 44 6.88 -0.49 -14.41
N PRO A 45 6.44 -1.49 -15.17
CA PRO A 45 6.41 -2.86 -14.67
C PRO A 45 7.82 -3.31 -14.33
N GLY A 46 8.13 -3.34 -13.08
CA GLY A 46 9.36 -3.85 -12.56
C GLY A 46 9.05 -4.91 -11.54
N TYR A 47 9.64 -4.77 -10.38
CA TYR A 47 9.40 -5.68 -9.29
C TYR A 47 8.20 -5.16 -8.48
N ILE A 48 7.09 -5.89 -8.54
CA ILE A 48 5.90 -5.59 -7.74
C ILE A 48 5.44 -6.88 -7.06
N ARG A 49 5.34 -6.85 -5.75
CA ARG A 49 4.84 -7.98 -4.98
C ARG A 49 3.82 -7.51 -3.97
N VAL A 50 2.64 -8.13 -4.01
CA VAL A 50 1.56 -7.84 -3.06
C VAL A 50 1.59 -8.89 -1.97
N LEU A 51 1.68 -8.44 -0.73
CA LEU A 51 1.74 -9.28 0.46
C LEU A 51 0.45 -9.12 1.26
N GLY A 52 -0.03 -10.22 1.81
CA GLY A 52 -1.26 -10.23 2.58
C GLY A 52 -2.49 -10.29 1.69
N VAL A 53 -3.64 -10.20 2.33
CA VAL A 53 -4.94 -10.22 1.67
C VAL A 53 -5.84 -9.18 2.32
N ASP A 54 -6.88 -8.73 1.57
CA ASP A 54 -7.89 -7.86 2.14
C ASP A 54 -8.33 -8.41 3.51
N PRO A 55 -8.39 -7.61 4.58
CA PRO A 55 -8.38 -6.12 4.61
C PRO A 55 -7.02 -5.45 4.77
N ARG A 56 -5.92 -6.19 4.74
CA ARG A 56 -4.59 -5.64 4.99
C ARG A 56 -3.62 -6.14 3.94
N VAL A 57 -3.15 -5.22 3.12
CA VAL A 57 -2.23 -5.52 2.03
C VAL A 57 -1.04 -4.58 2.12
N VAL A 58 0.15 -5.12 1.85
CA VAL A 58 1.36 -4.32 1.69
C VAL A 58 1.96 -4.62 0.33
N VAL A 59 2.36 -3.57 -0.38
CA VAL A 59 2.96 -3.70 -1.70
C VAL A 59 4.44 -3.36 -1.63
N ASP A 60 5.26 -4.31 -2.07
CA ASP A 60 6.68 -4.12 -2.26
C ASP A 60 6.89 -3.77 -3.74
N TYR A 61 7.30 -2.54 -3.99
CA TYR A 61 7.50 -2.06 -5.36
C TYR A 61 8.98 -1.90 -5.71
N GLY A 62 9.85 -2.54 -4.94
CA GLY A 62 11.29 -2.53 -5.20
C GLY A 62 12.07 -1.47 -4.45
N SER A 63 11.41 -0.66 -3.62
CA SER A 63 12.12 0.26 -2.75
C SER A 63 12.75 -0.49 -1.57
N TRP A 64 13.91 -0.04 -1.14
CA TRP A 64 14.62 -0.67 -0.03
C TRP A 64 14.06 -0.30 1.34
N SER A 65 13.39 0.85 1.43
CA SER A 65 13.02 1.42 2.72
C SER A 65 11.56 1.84 2.82
N GLN A 66 10.81 1.74 1.73
CA GLN A 66 9.40 2.15 1.72
C GLN A 66 8.54 1.12 1.01
N PHE A 67 7.31 1.01 1.51
CA PHE A 67 6.30 0.10 0.99
C PHE A 67 4.96 0.83 0.99
N ILE A 68 3.99 0.28 0.27
CA ILE A 68 2.64 0.83 0.25
C ILE A 68 1.76 -0.05 1.13
N ARG A 69 1.10 0.53 2.11
CA ARG A 69 0.14 -0.17 2.97
C ARG A 69 -1.26 0.23 2.57
N ILE A 70 -2.10 -0.76 2.30
CA ILE A 70 -3.50 -0.54 1.91
C ILE A 70 -4.39 -1.21 2.94
N ILE A 71 -5.29 -0.44 3.52
CA ILE A 71 -6.20 -0.90 4.56
C ILE A 71 -7.64 -0.71 4.10
N ASN A 72 -8.43 -1.77 4.20
CA ASN A 72 -9.86 -1.68 3.96
C ASN A 72 -10.53 -1.10 5.21
N LEU A 73 -11.09 0.09 5.07
CA LEU A 73 -11.70 0.82 6.19
C LEU A 73 -13.04 0.24 6.62
N GLU A 74 -13.62 -0.64 5.84
CA GLU A 74 -14.93 -1.24 6.09
C GLU A 74 -14.84 -2.66 6.68
N ALA A 75 -13.63 -3.11 6.92
CA ALA A 75 -13.42 -4.44 7.47
C ALA A 75 -13.39 -4.45 8.99
#